data_42d5d3cd44efa97104cb3c2682fff62c
#
_entry.id   42d5d3cd44efa97104cb3c2682fff62c
#
_cell.length_a   1.000
_cell.length_b   1.000
_cell.length_c   1.000
_cell.angle_alpha   90.00
_cell.angle_beta   90.00
_cell.angle_gamma   90.00
#
_symmetry.space_group_name_H-M   'P 1'
#
loop_
_entity.id
_entity.type
_entity.pdbx_description
1 polymer ?
#
loop_
_entity_poly.entity_id
_entity_poly.type
_entity_poly.pdbx_seq_one_letter_code
_entity_poly.pdbx_strand_id
1 'polypeptide(L)'
;MLFMVEMDLTIPYDIDKALLDDLKAREKARAQELQRQGKWRHLWRIAGRYANVSIFDVESAAELNDIMMGLPLYPFMTVKVTALCQHPSAIAQED
;
A
#
# COMPACT_ATOMS: atom_id res chain seq x y z
N MET A 1 15.13 -0.53 -0.90
CA MET A 1 14.76 0.58 0.02
C MET A 1 13.41 0.28 0.64
N LEU A 2 13.29 0.51 1.92
CA LEU A 2 12.06 0.28 2.64
C LEU A 2 11.29 1.58 2.83
N PHE A 3 9.99 1.51 2.62
CA PHE A 3 9.07 2.62 2.86
C PHE A 3 7.88 2.12 3.67
N MET A 4 7.50 2.88 4.68
CA MET A 4 6.22 2.69 5.35
C MET A 4 5.19 3.56 4.62
N VAL A 5 4.07 2.96 4.26
CA VAL A 5 3.00 3.68 3.55
C VAL A 5 1.70 3.49 4.34
N GLU A 6 1.11 4.60 4.72
CA GLU A 6 -0.22 4.61 5.34
C GLU A 6 -1.23 5.02 4.28
N MET A 7 -2.25 4.20 4.08
CA MET A 7 -3.30 4.42 3.09
C MET A 7 -4.64 4.54 3.82
N ASP A 8 -5.25 5.72 3.75
CA ASP A 8 -6.61 5.96 4.21
C ASP A 8 -7.53 6.02 3.01
N LEU A 9 -8.59 5.23 3.01
CA LEU A 9 -9.54 5.21 1.90
C LEU A 9 -10.81 5.94 2.26
N THR A 10 -11.24 6.80 1.37
CA THR A 10 -12.53 7.49 1.46
C THR A 10 -13.30 7.20 0.18
N ILE A 11 -14.26 6.28 0.29
CA ILE A 11 -15.08 5.89 -0.85
C ILE A 11 -16.32 6.78 -0.85
N PRO A 12 -16.64 7.46 -1.98
CA PRO A 12 -17.89 8.22 -2.08
C PRO A 12 -19.09 7.31 -1.84
N TYR A 13 -20.01 7.76 -0.99
CA TYR A 13 -21.19 6.94 -0.64
C TYR A 13 -22.09 6.65 -1.84
N ASP A 14 -22.05 7.50 -2.86
CA ASP A 14 -22.87 7.41 -4.07
C ASP A 14 -22.16 6.69 -5.22
N ILE A 15 -20.99 6.11 -4.99
CA ILE A 15 -20.28 5.36 -6.03
C ILE A 15 -21.12 4.15 -6.46
N ASP A 16 -21.10 3.84 -7.75
CA ASP A 16 -21.75 2.66 -8.28
C ASP A 16 -21.19 1.40 -7.63
N LYS A 17 -22.08 0.55 -7.08
CA LYS A 17 -21.67 -0.63 -6.33
C LYS A 17 -20.90 -1.63 -7.20
N ALA A 18 -21.34 -1.84 -8.43
CA ALA A 18 -20.66 -2.77 -9.35
C ALA A 18 -19.26 -2.27 -9.70
N LEU A 19 -19.10 -0.98 -9.90
CA LEU A 19 -17.79 -0.38 -10.13
C LEU A 19 -16.89 -0.54 -8.92
N LEU A 20 -17.40 -0.26 -7.72
CA LEU A 20 -16.61 -0.40 -6.50
C LEU A 20 -16.17 -1.86 -6.28
N ASP A 21 -17.07 -2.82 -6.48
CA ASP A 21 -16.74 -4.24 -6.33
C ASP A 21 -15.63 -4.66 -7.32
N ASP A 22 -15.68 -4.17 -8.55
CA ASP A 22 -14.66 -4.43 -9.55
C ASP A 22 -13.31 -3.81 -9.14
N LEU A 23 -13.32 -2.55 -8.70
CA LEU A 23 -12.11 -1.87 -8.25
C LEU A 23 -11.47 -2.62 -7.07
N LYS A 24 -12.27 -3.06 -6.09
CA LYS A 24 -11.77 -3.82 -4.94
C LYS A 24 -11.16 -5.15 -5.36
N ALA A 25 -11.78 -5.85 -6.29
CA ALA A 25 -11.27 -7.13 -6.78
C ALA A 25 -9.92 -6.94 -7.48
N ARG A 26 -9.80 -5.92 -8.32
CA ARG A 26 -8.55 -5.61 -9.02
C ARG A 26 -7.47 -5.12 -8.07
N GLU A 27 -7.85 -4.33 -7.06
CA GLU A 27 -6.93 -3.88 -6.01
C GLU A 27 -6.34 -5.07 -5.26
N LYS A 28 -7.20 -6.00 -4.83
CA LYS A 28 -6.77 -7.21 -4.13
C LYS A 28 -5.82 -8.04 -4.98
N ALA A 29 -6.14 -8.24 -6.24
CA ALA A 29 -5.30 -9.01 -7.15
C ALA A 29 -3.93 -8.36 -7.33
N ARG A 30 -3.88 -7.05 -7.51
CA ARG A 30 -2.63 -6.31 -7.67
C ARG A 30 -1.79 -6.33 -6.40
N ALA A 31 -2.43 -6.12 -5.24
CA ALA A 31 -1.74 -6.16 -3.95
C ALA A 31 -1.12 -7.53 -3.69
N GLN A 32 -1.84 -8.61 -3.98
CA GLN A 32 -1.32 -9.96 -3.80
C GLN A 32 -0.19 -10.29 -4.77
N GLU A 33 -0.27 -9.80 -6.01
CA GLU A 33 0.82 -9.95 -6.98
C GLU A 33 2.10 -9.28 -6.48
N LEU A 34 1.99 -8.04 -6.00
CA LEU A 34 3.13 -7.29 -5.46
C LEU A 34 3.69 -7.95 -4.20
N GLN A 35 2.84 -8.55 -3.37
CA GLN A 35 3.30 -9.32 -2.21
C GLN A 35 4.10 -10.56 -2.64
N ARG A 36 3.62 -11.29 -3.64
CA ARG A 36 4.35 -12.45 -4.18
C ARG A 36 5.69 -12.07 -4.79
N GLN A 37 5.80 -10.87 -5.35
CA GLN A 37 7.06 -10.35 -5.89
C GLN A 37 8.02 -9.85 -4.81
N GLY A 38 7.57 -9.76 -3.55
CA GLY A 38 8.37 -9.24 -2.46
C GLY A 38 8.43 -7.71 -2.38
N LYS A 39 7.73 -7.02 -3.27
CA LYS A 39 7.72 -5.55 -3.28
C LYS A 39 6.81 -4.98 -2.22
N TRP A 40 5.68 -5.60 -1.98
CA TRP A 40 4.75 -5.24 -0.90
C TRP A 40 4.94 -6.25 0.22
N ARG A 41 5.86 -5.94 1.14
CA ARG A 41 6.31 -6.94 2.12
C ARG A 41 5.32 -7.19 3.23
N HIS A 42 4.66 -6.15 3.71
CA HIS A 42 3.70 -6.26 4.81
C HIS A 42 2.48 -5.40 4.52
N LEU A 43 1.32 -5.90 4.90
CA LEU A 43 0.05 -5.21 4.74
C LEU A 43 -0.82 -5.51 5.95
N TRP A 44 -1.07 -4.48 6.78
CA TRP A 44 -1.91 -4.61 7.96
C TRP A 44 -3.08 -3.64 7.92
N ARG A 45 -4.26 -4.12 8.32
CA ARG A 45 -5.41 -3.27 8.56
C ARG A 45 -5.16 -2.44 9.81
N ILE A 46 -5.45 -1.12 9.76
CA ILE A 46 -5.54 -0.33 10.98
C ILE A 46 -6.90 -0.64 11.61
N ALA A 47 -6.88 -1.19 12.81
CA ALA A 47 -8.11 -1.63 13.47
C ALA A 47 -9.08 -0.45 13.64
N GLY A 48 -10.34 -0.67 13.26
CA GLY A 48 -11.38 0.34 13.38
C GLY A 48 -11.45 1.39 12.28
N ARG A 49 -10.58 1.29 11.25
CA ARG A 49 -10.54 2.26 10.15
C ARG A 49 -10.47 1.56 8.80
N TYR A 50 -11.02 2.21 7.77
CA TYR A 50 -10.81 1.74 6.40
C TYR A 50 -9.48 2.27 5.89
N ALA A 51 -8.44 1.73 6.48
CA ALA A 51 -7.07 2.18 6.27
C ALA A 51 -6.11 1.02 6.49
N ASN A 52 -4.91 1.13 5.94
CA ASN A 52 -3.86 0.15 6.18
C ASN A 52 -2.51 0.83 6.42
N VAL A 53 -1.62 0.06 7.04
CA VAL A 53 -0.21 0.37 7.12
C VAL A 53 0.53 -0.73 6.36
N SER A 54 1.43 -0.32 5.48
CA SER A 54 2.14 -1.21 4.58
C SER A 54 3.63 -0.94 4.61
N ILE A 55 4.42 -1.99 4.35
CA ILE A 55 5.86 -1.86 4.14
C ILE A 55 6.16 -2.31 2.71
N PHE A 56 6.78 -1.42 1.94
CA PHE A 56 7.23 -1.69 0.57
C PHE A 56 8.74 -1.79 0.53
N ASP A 57 9.24 -2.74 -0.25
CA ASP A 57 10.66 -2.89 -0.55
C ASP A 57 10.84 -2.71 -2.05
N VAL A 58 11.35 -1.56 -2.44
CA VAL A 58 11.47 -1.14 -3.84
C VAL A 58 12.83 -0.49 -4.07
N GLU A 59 13.18 -0.31 -5.34
CA GLU A 59 14.50 0.23 -5.73
C GLU A 59 14.62 1.73 -5.46
N SER A 60 13.48 2.45 -5.52
CA SER A 60 13.49 3.91 -5.43
C SER A 60 12.13 4.46 -5.04
N ALA A 61 12.11 5.73 -4.65
CA ALA A 61 10.85 6.45 -4.43
C ALA A 61 10.04 6.55 -5.72
N ALA A 62 10.70 6.63 -6.87
CA ALA A 62 10.01 6.67 -8.16
C ALA A 62 9.26 5.37 -8.43
N GLU A 63 9.87 4.22 -8.14
CA GLU A 63 9.17 2.94 -8.29
C GLU A 63 7.97 2.85 -7.36
N LEU A 64 8.12 3.29 -6.11
CA LEU A 64 7.00 3.31 -5.17
C LEU A 64 5.86 4.18 -5.70
N ASN A 65 6.18 5.35 -6.21
CA ASN A 65 5.19 6.26 -6.78
C ASN A 65 4.43 5.61 -7.93
N ASP A 66 5.13 4.93 -8.83
CA ASP A 66 4.50 4.24 -9.95
C ASP A 66 3.56 3.13 -9.48
N ILE A 67 3.98 2.37 -8.47
CA ILE A 67 3.14 1.34 -7.87
C ILE A 67 1.87 1.96 -7.28
N MET A 68 2.03 3.01 -6.47
CA MET A 68 0.90 3.65 -5.79
C MET A 68 -0.11 4.22 -6.78
N MET A 69 0.38 4.96 -7.77
CA MET A 69 -0.50 5.58 -8.78
C MET A 69 -1.18 4.54 -9.68
N GLY A 70 -0.64 3.34 -9.76
CA GLY A 70 -1.22 2.24 -10.51
C GLY A 70 -2.26 1.43 -9.75
N LEU A 71 -2.44 1.67 -8.45
CA LEU A 71 -3.43 0.93 -7.67
C LEU A 71 -4.85 1.36 -8.07
N PRO A 72 -5.77 0.41 -8.32
CA PRO A 72 -7.14 0.75 -8.73
C PRO A 72 -7.88 1.68 -7.76
N LEU A 73 -7.61 1.57 -6.46
CA LEU A 73 -8.26 2.42 -5.46
C LEU A 73 -7.49 3.70 -5.14
N TYR A 74 -6.37 3.95 -5.83
CA TYR A 74 -5.55 5.13 -5.57
C TYR A 74 -6.34 6.46 -5.57
N PRO A 75 -7.28 6.70 -6.51
CA PRO A 75 -8.04 7.96 -6.51
C PRO A 75 -8.83 8.23 -5.22
N PHE A 76 -9.07 7.20 -4.42
CA PHE A 76 -9.83 7.31 -3.16
C PHE A 76 -8.94 7.27 -1.93
N MET A 77 -7.62 7.31 -2.11
CA MET A 77 -6.66 7.21 -1.01
C MET A 77 -6.12 8.58 -0.61
N THR A 78 -5.92 8.73 0.70
CA THR A 78 -4.97 9.69 1.25
C THR A 78 -3.76 8.89 1.69
N VAL A 79 -2.60 9.23 1.16
CA VAL A 79 -1.38 8.42 1.31
C VAL A 79 -0.32 9.23 2.05
N LYS A 80 0.30 8.58 3.04
CA LYS A 80 1.48 9.13 3.73
C LYS A 80 2.62 8.14 3.57
N VAL A 81 3.73 8.61 3.02
CA VAL A 81 4.93 7.82 2.77
C VAL A 81 6.04 8.25 3.72
N THR A 82 6.67 7.27 4.37
CA THR A 82 7.82 7.50 5.24
C THR A 82 8.96 6.58 4.80
N ALA A 83 10.09 7.17 4.44
CA ALA A 83 11.28 6.38 4.11
C ALA A 83 11.87 5.80 5.39
N LEU A 84 12.25 4.53 5.33
CA LEU A 84 12.83 3.82 6.46
C LEU A 84 14.28 3.45 6.16
N CYS A 85 15.09 3.39 7.21
CA CYS A 85 16.45 2.88 7.11
C CYS A 85 16.73 1.94 8.28
N GLN A 86 17.79 1.15 8.16
CA GLN A 86 18.19 0.23 9.20
C GLN A 86 18.55 0.99 10.49
N HIS A 87 17.95 0.57 11.60
CA HIS A 87 18.32 1.12 12.90
C HIS A 87 19.55 0.39 13.43
N PRO A 88 20.56 1.11 13.96
CA PRO A 88 21.79 0.47 14.46
C PRO A 88 21.55 -0.55 15.56
N SER A 89 20.49 -0.39 16.35
CA SER A 89 20.17 -1.28 17.47
C SER A 89 19.20 -2.39 17.10
N ALA A 90 18.77 -2.47 15.84
CA ALA A 90 17.87 -3.54 15.42
C ALA A 90 18.62 -4.88 15.39
N ILE A 91 18.01 -5.91 15.99
CA ILE A 91 18.56 -7.27 15.94
C ILE A 91 18.34 -7.87 14.56
N ALA A 92 17.12 -7.75 14.02
CA ALA A 92 16.81 -8.18 12.67
C ALA A 92 17.40 -7.18 11.66
N GLN A 93 18.21 -7.67 10.74
CA GLN A 93 18.82 -6.84 9.71
C GLN A 93 18.02 -6.98 8.43
N GLU A 94 17.12 -6.02 8.19
CA GLU A 94 16.33 -5.93 6.97
C GLU A 94 16.76 -4.70 6.17
N ASP A 95 16.80 -4.84 4.87
CA ASP A 95 17.15 -3.73 3.98
C ASP A 95 15.94 -3.02 3.44
#